data_d993050c7b1f713ac5bbb4f0f8af1f18
#
_entry.id   d993050c7b1f713ac5bbb4f0f8af1f18
#
_cell.length_a   1.000
_cell.length_b   1.000
_cell.length_c   1.000
_cell.angle_alpha   90.00
_cell.angle_beta   90.00
_cell.angle_gamma   90.00
#
_symmetry.space_group_name_H-M   'P 1'
#
loop_
_entity.id
_entity.type
_entity.pdbx_description
1 polymer ?
#
loop_
_entity_poly.entity_id
_entity_poly.type
_entity_poly.pdbx_seq_one_letter_code
_entity_poly.pdbx_strand_id
1 'polypeptide(L)'
;MFTLSFRDRLSFRFLGVRYAPKPIRFGYSTPFTSSQLQSALTYGSECLQLPGVGSEDCLFLNIFTPYLPDTSKPINVQKLKAVMLYIHGGGFIGGSGSDPEYDGGNMASRGDIVVVTINYRLGPFGFLPLNNSTARGNYGLADQVTALDWVRANIAAFGGDANRITIAGQSAGAVSVHALLGSPQAVGKYIAAMPMSNLGGIGPLGTYASFPSIEEGSAIVTTPVLSATNCSNAMSQVDCLREADGQVVLQAGGSILPLVSLISTRV
;
A
#
# COMPACT_ATOMS: atom_id res chain seq x y z
N MET A 1 17.86 -15.54 -1.01
CA MET A 1 19.01 -14.98 -1.77
C MET A 1 19.77 -14.04 -0.86
N PHE A 2 21.07 -14.25 -0.70
CA PHE A 2 21.92 -13.44 0.18
C PHE A 2 22.46 -12.25 -0.60
N THR A 3 22.42 -11.06 -0.02
CA THR A 3 23.13 -9.90 -0.55
C THR A 3 24.24 -9.54 0.44
N LEU A 4 25.49 -9.61 0.00
CA LEU A 4 26.64 -9.11 0.73
C LEU A 4 26.56 -7.58 0.78
N SER A 5 26.52 -6.99 1.97
CA SER A 5 26.76 -5.56 2.14
C SER A 5 28.28 -5.34 2.26
N PHE A 6 28.73 -4.11 1.95
CA PHE A 6 30.15 -3.70 1.96
C PHE A 6 30.90 -3.89 3.31
N ARG A 7 30.28 -4.48 4.34
CA ARG A 7 30.82 -4.69 5.68
C ARG A 7 30.52 -6.10 6.23
N ASP A 8 30.49 -7.12 5.40
CA ASP A 8 30.27 -8.53 5.79
C ASP A 8 28.96 -8.78 6.60
N ARG A 9 27.98 -7.88 6.51
CA ARG A 9 26.68 -8.08 7.13
C ARG A 9 25.68 -8.54 6.07
N LEU A 10 25.04 -9.67 6.34
CA LEU A 10 24.06 -10.29 5.46
C LEU A 10 22.65 -9.78 5.77
N SER A 11 21.82 -9.70 4.75
CA SER A 11 20.38 -9.62 4.89
C SER A 11 19.72 -10.66 3.99
N PHE A 12 18.61 -11.22 4.45
CA PHE A 12 17.75 -12.10 3.68
C PHE A 12 16.69 -11.25 3.00
N ARG A 13 16.27 -11.69 1.80
CA ARG A 13 15.24 -11.02 1.00
C ARG A 13 14.11 -11.98 0.69
N PHE A 14 12.89 -11.53 0.90
CA PHE A 14 11.67 -12.17 0.44
C PHE A 14 10.93 -11.16 -0.41
N LEU A 15 10.83 -11.43 -1.70
CA LEU A 15 10.32 -10.49 -2.70
C LEU A 15 9.00 -11.00 -3.27
N GLY A 16 8.03 -10.09 -3.47
CA GLY A 16 6.73 -10.43 -4.06
C GLY A 16 5.86 -11.32 -3.16
N VAL A 17 5.96 -11.13 -1.84
CA VAL A 17 5.09 -11.84 -0.89
C VAL A 17 3.68 -11.28 -0.97
N ARG A 18 2.70 -12.11 -1.28
CA ARG A 18 1.30 -11.69 -1.37
C ARG A 18 0.71 -11.43 0.02
N TYR A 19 0.23 -10.22 0.26
CA TYR A 19 -0.42 -9.86 1.52
C TYR A 19 -1.96 -9.80 1.44
N ALA A 20 -2.50 -9.69 0.22
CA ALA A 20 -3.94 -9.72 -0.05
C ALA A 20 -4.23 -10.52 -1.32
N PRO A 21 -5.41 -11.15 -1.48
CA PRO A 21 -5.85 -11.71 -2.76
C PRO A 21 -5.88 -10.63 -3.85
N LYS A 22 -5.94 -11.05 -5.14
CA LYS A 22 -6.23 -10.12 -6.23
C LYS A 22 -7.46 -9.30 -5.86
N PRO A 23 -7.36 -7.97 -5.79
CA PRO A 23 -8.47 -7.15 -5.34
C PRO A 23 -9.61 -7.12 -6.36
N ILE A 24 -10.83 -7.07 -5.87
CA ILE A 24 -11.98 -6.67 -6.70
C ILE A 24 -11.93 -5.14 -6.83
N ARG A 25 -12.10 -4.62 -8.04
CA ARG A 25 -12.16 -3.16 -8.27
C ARG A 25 -13.19 -2.52 -7.34
N PHE A 26 -12.79 -1.41 -6.72
CA PHE A 26 -13.63 -0.62 -5.82
C PHE A 26 -14.17 -1.40 -4.60
N GLY A 27 -13.46 -2.46 -4.22
CA GLY A 27 -13.66 -3.21 -3.00
C GLY A 27 -12.46 -3.11 -2.07
N TYR A 28 -12.68 -3.25 -0.78
CA TYR A 28 -11.61 -3.27 0.22
C TYR A 28 -10.89 -4.63 0.22
N SER A 29 -9.57 -4.59 0.36
CA SER A 29 -8.76 -5.80 0.46
C SER A 29 -8.87 -6.45 1.85
N THR A 30 -8.55 -7.74 1.91
CA THR A 30 -8.47 -8.52 3.15
C THR A 30 -7.14 -9.24 3.22
N PRO A 31 -6.61 -9.54 4.41
CA PRO A 31 -5.35 -10.25 4.54
C PRO A 31 -5.38 -11.62 3.85
N PHE A 32 -4.31 -11.94 3.14
CA PHE A 32 -4.13 -13.22 2.48
C PHE A 32 -3.49 -14.24 3.42
N THR A 33 -4.07 -15.43 3.48
CA THR A 33 -3.51 -16.58 4.17
C THR A 33 -3.45 -17.77 3.21
N SER A 34 -2.35 -18.50 3.21
CA SER A 34 -2.20 -19.71 2.40
C SER A 34 -1.34 -20.73 3.15
N SER A 35 -1.72 -22.00 3.06
CA SER A 35 -0.90 -23.12 3.50
C SER A 35 0.04 -23.63 2.40
N GLN A 36 -0.05 -23.10 1.19
CA GLN A 36 0.80 -23.50 0.07
C GLN A 36 2.12 -22.74 0.10
N LEU A 37 3.20 -23.42 -0.27
CA LEU A 37 4.49 -22.80 -0.49
C LEU A 37 4.41 -21.78 -1.63
N GLN A 38 4.94 -20.60 -1.40
CA GLN A 38 5.01 -19.54 -2.39
C GLN A 38 6.46 -19.17 -2.66
N SER A 39 6.78 -18.90 -3.93
CA SER A 39 8.08 -18.34 -4.28
C SER A 39 8.14 -16.88 -3.81
N ALA A 40 9.23 -16.50 -3.17
CA ALA A 40 9.51 -15.13 -2.73
C ALA A 40 10.90 -14.68 -3.23
N LEU A 41 11.24 -15.00 -4.48
CA LEU A 41 12.54 -14.74 -5.08
C LEU A 41 12.55 -13.56 -6.03
N THR A 42 11.38 -13.13 -6.51
CA THR A 42 11.22 -12.03 -7.47
C THR A 42 10.13 -11.08 -6.98
N TYR A 43 10.27 -9.80 -7.33
CA TYR A 43 9.23 -8.82 -7.05
C TYR A 43 7.90 -9.23 -7.70
N GLY A 44 6.79 -8.97 -7.01
CA GLY A 44 5.46 -9.02 -7.61
C GLY A 44 5.21 -7.83 -8.53
N SER A 45 4.15 -7.91 -9.33
CA SER A 45 3.75 -6.79 -10.20
C SER A 45 3.53 -5.52 -9.39
N GLU A 46 4.00 -4.40 -9.90
CA GLU A 46 3.55 -3.10 -9.46
C GLU A 46 2.08 -2.87 -9.76
N CYS A 47 1.44 -1.95 -9.05
CA CYS A 47 0.04 -1.64 -9.28
C CYS A 47 -0.13 -0.88 -10.60
N LEU A 48 -1.28 -1.11 -11.25
CA LEU A 48 -1.60 -0.52 -12.55
C LEU A 48 -1.56 1.01 -12.46
N GLN A 49 -0.72 1.63 -13.31
CA GLN A 49 -0.41 3.05 -13.33
C GLN A 49 -0.05 3.54 -14.72
N LEU A 50 -0.08 4.87 -14.94
CA LEU A 50 0.32 5.44 -16.22
C LEU A 50 1.81 5.19 -16.52
N PRO A 51 2.16 4.97 -17.78
CA PRO A 51 1.35 5.02 -19.02
C PRO A 51 0.58 3.73 -19.36
N GLY A 52 0.32 2.83 -18.44
CA GLY A 52 -0.36 1.56 -18.67
C GLY A 52 0.48 0.35 -18.26
N VAL A 53 1.45 0.58 -17.35
CA VAL A 53 2.29 -0.47 -16.77
C VAL A 53 1.70 -1.01 -15.47
N GLY A 54 2.16 -2.20 -15.05
CA GLY A 54 1.70 -2.84 -13.83
C GLY A 54 0.47 -3.73 -14.02
N SER A 55 -0.16 -4.10 -12.93
CA SER A 55 -1.29 -5.02 -12.88
C SER A 55 -2.29 -4.60 -11.81
N GLU A 56 -3.56 -4.97 -11.98
CA GLU A 56 -4.53 -4.89 -10.89
C GLU A 56 -4.27 -5.96 -9.81
N ASP A 57 -3.61 -7.06 -10.16
CA ASP A 57 -3.11 -8.05 -9.21
C ASP A 57 -1.71 -7.64 -8.71
N CYS A 58 -1.67 -6.74 -7.74
CA CYS A 58 -0.46 -6.03 -7.34
C CYS A 58 -0.23 -5.97 -5.82
N LEU A 59 -1.08 -6.56 -5.01
CA LEU A 59 -1.02 -6.42 -3.55
C LEU A 59 0.06 -7.36 -2.96
N PHE A 60 1.31 -6.96 -3.19
CA PHE A 60 2.52 -7.63 -2.75
C PHE A 60 3.33 -6.73 -1.83
N LEU A 61 4.13 -7.36 -0.99
CA LEU A 61 5.13 -6.72 -0.16
C LEU A 61 6.50 -7.41 -0.31
N ASN A 62 7.55 -6.74 0.12
CA ASN A 62 8.90 -7.27 0.15
C ASN A 62 9.44 -7.15 1.56
N ILE A 63 10.22 -8.13 2.01
CA ILE A 63 10.78 -8.19 3.36
C ILE A 63 12.29 -8.32 3.26
N PHE A 64 12.99 -7.46 3.98
CA PHE A 64 14.44 -7.50 4.13
C PHE A 64 14.76 -7.66 5.62
N THR A 65 15.49 -8.69 5.98
CA THR A 65 15.74 -9.02 7.39
C THR A 65 17.19 -9.45 7.64
N PRO A 66 17.82 -8.99 8.73
CA PRO A 66 19.16 -9.43 9.12
C PRO A 66 19.16 -10.77 9.87
N TYR A 67 17.96 -11.24 10.28
CA TYR A 67 17.82 -12.42 11.13
C TYR A 67 16.63 -13.27 10.72
N LEU A 68 16.84 -14.59 10.61
CA LEU A 68 15.77 -15.56 10.44
C LEU A 68 15.73 -16.49 11.67
N PRO A 69 14.54 -16.68 12.26
CA PRO A 69 14.34 -17.69 13.28
C PRO A 69 14.63 -19.11 12.75
N ASP A 70 15.15 -19.97 13.60
CA ASP A 70 15.28 -21.41 13.33
C ASP A 70 13.88 -22.05 13.39
N THR A 71 13.39 -22.51 12.25
CA THR A 71 12.05 -23.09 12.12
C THR A 71 11.84 -24.39 12.88
N SER A 72 12.95 -25.05 13.33
CA SER A 72 12.91 -26.26 14.15
C SER A 72 12.69 -25.98 15.64
N LYS A 73 12.69 -24.71 16.05
CA LYS A 73 12.59 -24.25 17.45
C LYS A 73 11.49 -23.21 17.64
N PRO A 74 10.95 -23.09 18.85
CA PRO A 74 10.07 -21.96 19.18
C PRO A 74 10.77 -20.63 18.94
N ILE A 75 10.01 -19.65 18.44
CA ILE A 75 10.53 -18.30 18.16
C ILE A 75 11.02 -17.66 19.45
N ASN A 76 12.31 -17.27 19.47
CA ASN A 76 12.87 -16.51 20.59
C ASN A 76 12.51 -15.02 20.41
N VAL A 77 11.50 -14.55 21.13
CA VAL A 77 11.00 -13.19 21.06
C VAL A 77 12.06 -12.12 21.38
N GLN A 78 13.08 -12.45 22.20
CA GLN A 78 14.15 -11.51 22.56
C GLN A 78 15.11 -11.23 21.38
N LYS A 79 15.12 -12.09 20.37
CA LYS A 79 15.94 -11.94 19.16
C LYS A 79 15.21 -11.21 18.04
N LEU A 80 13.90 -11.04 18.15
CA LEU A 80 13.12 -10.34 17.13
C LEU A 80 13.56 -8.89 17.01
N LYS A 81 13.54 -8.37 15.77
CA LYS A 81 14.00 -7.03 15.40
C LYS A 81 12.84 -6.06 15.28
N ALA A 82 13.08 -4.78 15.52
CA ALA A 82 12.12 -3.74 15.17
C ALA A 82 11.81 -3.80 13.67
N VAL A 83 10.60 -3.40 13.30
CA VAL A 83 10.10 -3.46 11.92
C VAL A 83 9.84 -2.05 11.42
N MET A 84 10.31 -1.73 10.23
CA MET A 84 9.90 -0.55 9.48
C MET A 84 9.03 -1.00 8.30
N LEU A 85 7.77 -0.57 8.29
CA LEU A 85 6.88 -0.72 7.14
C LEU A 85 6.93 0.59 6.35
N TYR A 86 7.46 0.51 5.12
CA TYR A 86 7.63 1.65 4.24
C TYR A 86 6.56 1.72 3.17
N ILE A 87 5.94 2.89 3.04
CA ILE A 87 4.91 3.23 2.07
C ILE A 87 5.52 4.18 1.05
N HIS A 88 5.56 3.78 -0.23
CA HIS A 88 6.15 4.58 -1.29
C HIS A 88 5.35 5.84 -1.61
N GLY A 89 6.03 6.84 -2.19
CA GLY A 89 5.43 8.04 -2.73
C GLY A 89 4.88 7.87 -4.15
N GLY A 90 4.84 8.95 -4.90
CA GLY A 90 4.38 8.97 -6.31
C GLY A 90 2.97 9.54 -6.49
N GLY A 91 2.56 10.47 -5.62
CA GLY A 91 1.32 11.25 -5.78
C GLY A 91 0.03 10.41 -5.75
N PHE A 92 0.06 9.19 -5.23
CA PHE A 92 -1.03 8.21 -5.29
C PHE A 92 -1.41 7.76 -6.70
N ILE A 93 -0.65 8.12 -7.72
CA ILE A 93 -0.90 7.77 -9.13
C ILE A 93 0.20 6.91 -9.75
N GLY A 94 1.34 6.79 -9.08
CA GLY A 94 2.47 5.99 -9.52
C GLY A 94 3.35 5.56 -8.35
N GLY A 95 4.36 4.74 -8.66
CA GLY A 95 5.33 4.22 -7.70
C GLY A 95 5.12 2.75 -7.37
N SER A 96 6.07 2.17 -6.65
CA SER A 96 6.06 0.76 -6.27
C SER A 96 6.96 0.51 -5.07
N GLY A 97 6.59 -0.43 -4.21
CA GLY A 97 7.48 -0.96 -3.17
C GLY A 97 8.63 -1.81 -3.69
N SER A 98 8.65 -2.09 -5.00
CA SER A 98 9.73 -2.80 -5.69
C SER A 98 10.74 -1.88 -6.38
N ASP A 99 10.61 -0.55 -6.25
CA ASP A 99 11.60 0.40 -6.74
C ASP A 99 12.96 0.10 -6.11
N PRO A 100 14.04 0.00 -6.92
CA PRO A 100 15.39 -0.24 -6.42
C PRO A 100 15.88 0.76 -5.37
N GLU A 101 15.38 1.99 -5.37
CA GLU A 101 15.70 3.00 -4.36
C GLU A 101 15.19 2.61 -2.96
N TYR A 102 14.17 1.76 -2.89
CA TYR A 102 13.59 1.28 -1.63
C TYR A 102 14.11 -0.09 -1.21
N ASP A 103 15.21 -0.59 -1.83
CA ASP A 103 15.84 -1.84 -1.40
C ASP A 103 16.32 -1.73 0.06
N GLY A 104 15.59 -2.40 0.94
CA GLY A 104 15.82 -2.36 2.38
C GLY A 104 17.01 -3.18 2.87
N GLY A 105 17.72 -3.90 1.99
CA GLY A 105 18.77 -4.84 2.40
C GLY A 105 19.92 -4.20 3.17
N ASN A 106 20.37 -3.01 2.74
CA ASN A 106 21.40 -2.26 3.45
C ASN A 106 20.92 -1.74 4.81
N MET A 107 19.70 -1.24 4.87
CA MET A 107 19.10 -0.74 6.11
C MET A 107 18.88 -1.89 7.10
N ALA A 108 18.36 -3.02 6.62
CA ALA A 108 18.16 -4.20 7.45
C ALA A 108 19.47 -4.72 8.04
N SER A 109 20.51 -4.90 7.20
CA SER A 109 21.80 -5.46 7.65
C SER A 109 22.59 -4.54 8.56
N ARG A 110 22.53 -3.21 8.36
CA ARG A 110 23.31 -2.23 9.15
C ARG A 110 22.53 -1.69 10.35
N GLY A 111 21.23 -1.52 10.20
CA GLY A 111 20.33 -1.01 11.24
C GLY A 111 19.84 -2.08 12.21
N ASP A 112 20.10 -3.36 11.92
CA ASP A 112 19.60 -4.50 12.70
C ASP A 112 18.07 -4.48 12.87
N ILE A 113 17.36 -4.12 11.78
CA ILE A 113 15.90 -4.03 11.71
C ILE A 113 15.35 -4.87 10.56
N VAL A 114 14.07 -5.20 10.62
CA VAL A 114 13.33 -5.72 9.46
C VAL A 114 12.74 -4.55 8.69
N VAL A 115 12.95 -4.51 7.38
CA VAL A 115 12.34 -3.53 6.48
C VAL A 115 11.30 -4.24 5.63
N VAL A 116 10.11 -3.66 5.55
CA VAL A 116 9.01 -4.13 4.69
C VAL A 116 8.61 -3.00 3.76
N THR A 117 8.63 -3.23 2.46
CA THR A 117 8.09 -2.30 1.46
C THR A 117 6.80 -2.87 0.88
N ILE A 118 5.81 -2.05 0.60
CA ILE A 118 4.49 -2.52 0.16
C ILE A 118 4.07 -1.84 -1.15
N ASN A 119 3.31 -2.55 -1.97
CA ASN A 119 2.47 -1.96 -3.01
C ASN A 119 1.09 -1.66 -2.42
N TYR A 120 0.39 -0.69 -2.99
CA TYR A 120 -1.02 -0.37 -2.73
C TYR A 120 -1.65 0.17 -4.00
N ARG A 121 -2.95 0.00 -4.18
CA ARG A 121 -3.64 0.45 -5.40
C ARG A 121 -3.55 1.95 -5.57
N LEU A 122 -3.40 2.37 -6.82
CA LEU A 122 -3.10 3.73 -7.24
C LEU A 122 -4.23 4.30 -8.12
N GLY A 123 -4.22 5.62 -8.30
CA GLY A 123 -5.12 6.32 -9.18
C GLY A 123 -6.60 5.96 -8.95
N PRO A 124 -7.39 5.79 -10.01
CA PRO A 124 -8.80 5.47 -9.87
C PRO A 124 -9.04 4.11 -9.20
N PHE A 125 -8.14 3.13 -9.35
CA PHE A 125 -8.27 1.82 -8.71
C PHE A 125 -8.10 1.87 -7.19
N GLY A 126 -7.29 2.82 -6.70
CA GLY A 126 -7.04 3.02 -5.28
C GLY A 126 -7.97 4.03 -4.62
N PHE A 127 -8.53 4.97 -5.39
CA PHE A 127 -9.10 6.17 -4.75
C PHE A 127 -10.40 6.70 -5.37
N LEU A 128 -10.94 6.10 -6.44
CA LEU A 128 -12.17 6.56 -7.08
C LEU A 128 -13.36 6.41 -6.10
N PRO A 129 -14.01 7.52 -5.68
CA PRO A 129 -15.21 7.45 -4.86
C PRO A 129 -16.46 7.42 -5.76
N LEU A 130 -17.34 6.48 -5.52
CA LEU A 130 -18.72 6.59 -6.02
C LEU A 130 -19.59 7.13 -4.90
N ASN A 131 -20.47 8.07 -5.21
CA ASN A 131 -21.41 8.62 -4.24
C ASN A 131 -22.56 7.62 -3.98
N ASN A 132 -22.18 6.41 -3.52
CA ASN A 132 -23.10 5.35 -3.15
C ASN A 132 -22.59 4.62 -1.89
N SER A 133 -23.40 3.72 -1.34
CA SER A 133 -23.10 3.05 -0.07
C SER A 133 -21.96 2.04 -0.13
N THR A 134 -21.52 1.59 -1.31
CA THR A 134 -20.63 0.43 -1.46
C THR A 134 -19.24 0.76 -1.95
N ALA A 135 -19.05 1.89 -2.65
CA ALA A 135 -17.77 2.24 -3.26
C ALA A 135 -17.40 3.70 -2.89
N ARG A 136 -16.78 3.86 -1.71
CA ARG A 136 -16.53 5.17 -1.09
C ARG A 136 -15.12 5.73 -1.31
N GLY A 137 -14.27 5.04 -2.09
CA GLY A 137 -12.87 5.43 -2.27
C GLY A 137 -11.96 4.89 -1.17
N ASN A 138 -10.72 5.41 -1.12
CA ASN A 138 -9.70 5.06 -0.12
C ASN A 138 -9.30 3.55 -0.09
N TYR A 139 -9.51 2.82 -1.19
CA TYR A 139 -9.12 1.41 -1.27
C TYR A 139 -7.61 1.23 -1.13
N GLY A 140 -6.82 2.17 -1.67
CA GLY A 140 -5.36 2.18 -1.52
C GLY A 140 -4.91 2.37 -0.08
N LEU A 141 -5.61 3.19 0.72
CA LEU A 141 -5.34 3.30 2.16
C LEU A 141 -5.75 2.02 2.91
N ALA A 142 -6.87 1.41 2.52
CA ALA A 142 -7.29 0.13 3.08
C ALA A 142 -6.29 -0.98 2.76
N ASP A 143 -5.67 -0.96 1.56
CA ASP A 143 -4.60 -1.89 1.21
C ASP A 143 -3.39 -1.74 2.14
N GLN A 144 -3.04 -0.52 2.53
CA GLN A 144 -1.96 -0.25 3.48
C GLN A 144 -2.29 -0.79 4.88
N VAL A 145 -3.55 -0.64 5.32
CA VAL A 145 -4.02 -1.25 6.59
C VAL A 145 -3.96 -2.78 6.50
N THR A 146 -4.41 -3.35 5.38
CA THR A 146 -4.35 -4.80 5.14
C THR A 146 -2.92 -5.33 5.14
N ALA A 147 -1.98 -4.60 4.54
CA ALA A 147 -0.56 -4.94 4.59
C ALA A 147 -0.02 -4.89 6.03
N LEU A 148 -0.40 -3.88 6.80
CA LEU A 148 -0.03 -3.76 8.21
C LEU A 148 -0.59 -4.92 9.05
N ASP A 149 -1.83 -5.34 8.80
CA ASP A 149 -2.43 -6.51 9.45
C ASP A 149 -1.69 -7.79 9.10
N TRP A 150 -1.36 -7.97 7.82
CA TRP A 150 -0.56 -9.11 7.38
C TRP A 150 0.82 -9.13 8.04
N VAL A 151 1.51 -7.98 8.09
CA VAL A 151 2.82 -7.85 8.74
C VAL A 151 2.71 -8.20 10.22
N ARG A 152 1.73 -7.68 10.94
CA ARG A 152 1.52 -8.01 12.36
C ARG A 152 1.33 -9.51 12.59
N ALA A 153 0.61 -10.17 11.72
CA ALA A 153 0.31 -11.59 11.85
C ALA A 153 1.51 -12.50 11.51
N ASN A 154 2.40 -12.06 10.61
CA ASN A 154 3.38 -12.97 9.99
C ASN A 154 4.85 -12.59 10.24
N ILE A 155 5.17 -11.34 10.60
CA ILE A 155 6.53 -10.83 10.57
C ILE A 155 7.48 -11.53 11.56
N ALA A 156 6.95 -12.17 12.59
CA ALA A 156 7.75 -12.94 13.54
C ALA A 156 8.47 -14.11 12.86
N ALA A 157 7.87 -14.73 11.85
CA ALA A 157 8.50 -15.79 11.06
C ALA A 157 9.69 -15.27 10.23
N PHE A 158 9.74 -13.98 9.97
CA PHE A 158 10.83 -13.28 9.27
C PHE A 158 11.77 -12.55 10.23
N GLY A 159 11.68 -12.83 11.52
CA GLY A 159 12.56 -12.26 12.54
C GLY A 159 12.16 -10.86 13.03
N GLY A 160 10.99 -10.35 12.67
CA GLY A 160 10.46 -9.06 13.10
C GLY A 160 9.56 -9.17 14.33
N ASP A 161 9.51 -8.11 15.12
CA ASP A 161 8.65 -7.97 16.29
C ASP A 161 7.38 -7.19 15.92
N ALA A 162 6.25 -7.89 15.92
CA ALA A 162 4.94 -7.32 15.61
C ALA A 162 4.49 -6.20 16.59
N ASN A 163 5.13 -6.10 17.76
CA ASN A 163 4.85 -5.04 18.74
C ASN A 163 5.79 -3.83 18.58
N ARG A 164 6.75 -3.87 17.66
CA ARG A 164 7.72 -2.81 17.41
C ARG A 164 7.73 -2.39 15.95
N ILE A 165 6.55 -2.06 15.40
CA ILE A 165 6.39 -1.60 14.02
C ILE A 165 6.40 -0.07 13.99
N THR A 166 7.25 0.49 13.12
CA THR A 166 7.23 1.90 12.70
C THR A 166 6.67 1.95 11.30
N ILE A 167 5.63 2.75 11.06
CA ILE A 167 5.17 3.08 9.71
C ILE A 167 5.95 4.27 9.20
N ALA A 168 6.49 4.18 7.99
CA ALA A 168 7.30 5.22 7.36
C ALA A 168 6.85 5.45 5.92
N GLY A 169 7.02 6.66 5.39
CA GLY A 169 6.70 6.95 4.01
C GLY A 169 7.15 8.35 3.60
N GLN A 170 7.35 8.54 2.30
CA GLN A 170 7.79 9.82 1.73
C GLN A 170 6.74 10.36 0.76
N SER A 171 6.55 11.67 0.70
CA SER A 171 5.60 12.33 -0.21
C SER A 171 4.17 11.78 -0.01
N ALA A 172 3.54 11.20 -1.04
CA ALA A 172 2.25 10.53 -0.91
C ALA A 172 2.25 9.42 0.16
N GLY A 173 3.38 8.71 0.33
CA GLY A 173 3.57 7.78 1.43
C GLY A 173 3.58 8.46 2.80
N ALA A 174 4.11 9.67 2.92
CA ALA A 174 4.04 10.46 4.15
C ALA A 174 2.62 10.95 4.44
N VAL A 175 1.86 11.33 3.40
CA VAL A 175 0.42 11.64 3.52
C VAL A 175 -0.35 10.40 3.96
N SER A 176 -0.01 9.22 3.43
CA SER A 176 -0.56 7.93 3.89
C SER A 176 -0.29 7.68 5.37
N VAL A 177 0.96 7.87 5.82
CA VAL A 177 1.32 7.75 7.25
C VAL A 177 0.49 8.70 8.10
N HIS A 178 0.33 9.95 7.66
CA HIS A 178 -0.51 10.93 8.36
C HIS A 178 -1.98 10.48 8.42
N ALA A 179 -2.51 9.97 7.31
CA ALA A 179 -3.85 9.42 7.24
C ALA A 179 -4.05 8.23 8.21
N LEU A 180 -3.07 7.32 8.27
CA LEU A 180 -3.10 6.17 9.17
C LEU A 180 -3.04 6.57 10.66
N LEU A 181 -2.40 7.70 11.00
CA LEU A 181 -2.44 8.25 12.38
C LEU A 181 -3.86 8.62 12.82
N GLY A 182 -4.70 9.08 11.88
CA GLY A 182 -6.10 9.41 12.13
C GLY A 182 -7.09 8.27 11.87
N SER A 183 -6.63 7.13 11.35
CA SER A 183 -7.49 6.00 10.99
C SER A 183 -7.79 5.09 12.17
N PRO A 184 -9.05 4.92 12.59
CA PRO A 184 -9.43 3.96 13.62
C PRO A 184 -9.00 2.52 13.31
N GLN A 185 -8.91 2.16 12.03
CA GLN A 185 -8.49 0.83 11.59
C GLN A 185 -6.99 0.57 11.76
N ALA A 186 -6.17 1.62 11.87
CA ALA A 186 -4.73 1.51 12.03
C ALA A 186 -4.25 1.69 13.49
N VAL A 187 -5.08 2.29 14.34
CA VAL A 187 -4.75 2.54 15.75
C VAL A 187 -4.38 1.26 16.49
N GLY A 188 -3.27 1.31 17.24
CA GLY A 188 -2.76 0.16 18.01
C GLY A 188 -2.03 -0.90 17.19
N LYS A 189 -1.85 -0.69 15.88
CA LYS A 189 -1.13 -1.62 15.00
C LYS A 189 0.35 -1.28 14.81
N TYR A 190 0.78 -0.12 15.21
CA TYR A 190 2.17 0.36 15.18
C TYR A 190 2.47 1.20 16.41
N ILE A 191 3.76 1.44 16.70
CA ILE A 191 4.20 2.20 17.87
C ILE A 191 4.84 3.55 17.52
N ALA A 192 5.24 3.74 16.26
CA ALA A 192 5.86 4.98 15.79
C ALA A 192 5.49 5.25 14.33
N ALA A 193 5.58 6.52 13.92
CA ALA A 193 5.29 6.97 12.58
C ALA A 193 6.37 7.96 12.11
N MET A 194 6.79 7.83 10.85
CA MET A 194 7.83 8.67 10.22
C MET A 194 7.33 9.20 8.87
N PRO A 195 6.52 10.28 8.85
CA PRO A 195 6.11 10.94 7.62
C PRO A 195 7.24 11.87 7.12
N MET A 196 7.84 11.53 5.98
CA MET A 196 8.93 12.29 5.37
C MET A 196 8.42 13.14 4.22
N SER A 197 8.67 14.45 4.26
CA SER A 197 8.17 15.41 3.25
C SER A 197 6.64 15.33 3.10
N ASN A 198 5.95 15.36 4.25
CA ASN A 198 4.49 15.34 4.29
C ASN A 198 3.92 16.69 3.85
N LEU A 199 3.10 16.69 2.80
CA LEU A 199 2.39 17.87 2.29
C LEU A 199 0.90 17.86 2.67
N GLY A 200 0.41 16.82 3.31
CA GLY A 200 -0.98 16.70 3.71
C GLY A 200 -1.37 17.69 4.80
N GLY A 201 -2.47 18.41 4.59
CA GLY A 201 -3.01 19.35 5.56
C GLY A 201 -2.30 20.71 5.64
N ILE A 202 -1.36 21.01 4.76
CA ILE A 202 -0.67 22.28 4.70
C ILE A 202 -1.32 23.16 3.63
N GLY A 203 -2.28 24.01 4.02
CA GLY A 203 -2.83 25.19 3.34
C GLY A 203 -2.70 25.29 1.80
N PRO A 204 -2.69 26.48 1.21
CA PRO A 204 -2.94 26.67 -0.22
C PRO A 204 -1.83 26.22 -1.18
N LEU A 205 -0.90 25.40 -0.75
CA LEU A 205 0.27 24.94 -1.52
C LEU A 205 -0.06 23.82 -2.53
N GLY A 206 -1.32 23.66 -2.94
CA GLY A 206 -1.70 22.76 -4.02
C GLY A 206 -2.50 21.54 -3.60
N THR A 207 -2.79 20.69 -4.56
CA THR A 207 -3.70 19.53 -4.50
C THR A 207 -3.35 18.46 -3.46
N TYR A 208 -2.11 18.41 -2.98
CA TYR A 208 -1.66 17.47 -1.95
C TYR A 208 -2.13 17.84 -0.54
N ALA A 209 -2.61 19.07 -0.36
CA ALA A 209 -2.93 19.61 0.95
C ALA A 209 -4.41 19.47 1.32
N SER A 210 -5.28 19.21 0.36
CA SER A 210 -6.71 19.08 0.59
C SER A 210 -7.15 17.63 0.54
N PHE A 211 -8.00 17.25 1.49
CA PHE A 211 -8.74 15.99 1.46
C PHE A 211 -10.16 16.29 0.98
N PRO A 212 -10.46 16.15 -0.33
CA PRO A 212 -11.78 16.47 -0.86
C PRO A 212 -12.85 15.56 -0.26
N SER A 213 -14.06 16.08 -0.15
CA SER A 213 -15.23 15.27 0.21
C SER A 213 -15.50 14.21 -0.88
N ILE A 214 -16.39 13.26 -0.56
CA ILE A 214 -16.80 12.23 -1.55
C ILE A 214 -17.42 12.91 -2.78
N GLU A 215 -18.23 13.96 -2.59
CA GLU A 215 -18.86 14.73 -3.67
C GLU A 215 -17.83 15.41 -4.56
N GLU A 216 -16.86 16.11 -3.96
CA GLU A 216 -15.76 16.76 -4.69
C GLU A 216 -14.90 15.75 -5.44
N GLY A 217 -14.48 14.66 -4.76
CA GLY A 217 -13.71 13.58 -5.38
C GLY A 217 -14.47 12.89 -6.50
N SER A 218 -15.79 12.70 -6.33
CA SER A 218 -16.65 12.14 -7.37
C SER A 218 -16.77 13.06 -8.58
N ALA A 219 -16.89 14.37 -8.38
CA ALA A 219 -16.92 15.32 -9.48
C ALA A 219 -15.61 15.37 -10.26
N ILE A 220 -14.47 15.29 -9.56
CA ILE A 220 -13.14 15.43 -10.15
C ILE A 220 -12.69 14.13 -10.84
N VAL A 221 -12.89 12.97 -10.21
CA VAL A 221 -12.33 11.68 -10.67
C VAL A 221 -13.41 10.82 -11.31
N THR A 222 -14.52 10.63 -10.61
CA THR A 222 -15.51 9.62 -10.99
C THR A 222 -16.27 10.02 -12.24
N THR A 223 -16.69 11.29 -12.34
CA THR A 223 -17.45 11.77 -13.50
C THR A 223 -16.71 11.59 -14.83
N PRO A 224 -15.44 11.98 -14.97
CA PRO A 224 -14.67 11.68 -16.19
C PRO A 224 -14.55 10.19 -16.49
N VAL A 225 -14.31 9.37 -15.47
CA VAL A 225 -14.18 7.91 -15.65
C VAL A 225 -15.49 7.28 -16.09
N LEU A 226 -16.62 7.63 -15.48
CA LEU A 226 -17.94 7.17 -15.89
C LEU A 226 -18.26 7.54 -17.33
N SER A 227 -17.91 8.77 -17.74
CA SER A 227 -18.11 9.24 -19.11
C SER A 227 -17.28 8.45 -20.11
N ALA A 228 -15.98 8.27 -19.84
CA ALA A 228 -15.05 7.56 -20.73
C ALA A 228 -15.39 6.07 -20.87
N THR A 229 -15.97 5.46 -19.84
CA THR A 229 -16.36 4.05 -19.84
C THR A 229 -17.80 3.80 -20.26
N ASN A 230 -18.55 4.84 -20.63
CA ASN A 230 -19.99 4.79 -20.92
C ASN A 230 -20.84 4.25 -19.73
N CYS A 231 -20.34 4.38 -18.49
CA CYS A 231 -21.02 3.90 -17.29
C CYS A 231 -21.91 4.96 -16.61
N SER A 232 -21.99 6.19 -17.14
CA SER A 232 -22.72 7.31 -16.51
C SER A 232 -24.19 6.99 -16.23
N ASN A 233 -24.85 6.28 -17.15
CA ASN A 233 -26.28 5.95 -17.09
C ASN A 233 -26.53 4.47 -16.74
N ALA A 234 -25.50 3.74 -16.31
CA ALA A 234 -25.65 2.35 -15.92
C ALA A 234 -26.52 2.22 -14.64
N MET A 235 -27.36 1.18 -14.58
CA MET A 235 -28.19 0.90 -13.42
C MET A 235 -27.36 0.69 -12.16
N SER A 236 -26.19 0.04 -12.30
CA SER A 236 -25.14 -0.06 -11.30
C SER A 236 -23.83 0.46 -11.90
N GLN A 237 -23.46 1.67 -11.54
CA GLN A 237 -22.19 2.27 -12.02
C GLN A 237 -20.97 1.49 -11.55
N VAL A 238 -21.00 0.95 -10.33
CA VAL A 238 -19.87 0.16 -9.79
C VAL A 238 -19.67 -1.14 -10.57
N ASP A 239 -20.74 -1.84 -10.92
CA ASP A 239 -20.63 -3.11 -11.66
C ASP A 239 -20.22 -2.84 -13.11
N CYS A 240 -20.77 -1.80 -13.74
CA CYS A 240 -20.32 -1.34 -15.06
C CYS A 240 -18.81 -1.03 -15.06
N LEU A 241 -18.30 -0.30 -14.08
CA LEU A 241 -16.88 0.04 -13.96
C LEU A 241 -16.01 -1.18 -13.66
N ARG A 242 -16.54 -2.21 -13.00
CA ARG A 242 -15.82 -3.47 -12.77
C ARG A 242 -15.59 -4.25 -14.06
N GLU A 243 -16.52 -4.15 -15.00
CA GLU A 243 -16.46 -4.81 -16.31
C GLU A 243 -15.71 -3.98 -17.36
N ALA A 244 -15.57 -2.67 -17.13
CA ALA A 244 -14.90 -1.77 -18.05
C ALA A 244 -13.43 -2.14 -18.26
N ASP A 245 -12.88 -1.79 -19.43
CA ASP A 245 -11.46 -1.93 -19.71
C ASP A 245 -10.63 -1.12 -18.70
N GLY A 246 -9.68 -1.77 -18.04
CA GLY A 246 -8.83 -1.17 -17.02
C GLY A 246 -7.95 -0.04 -17.56
N GLN A 247 -7.53 -0.13 -18.84
CA GLN A 247 -6.75 0.94 -19.46
C GLN A 247 -7.60 2.19 -19.70
N VAL A 248 -8.87 2.04 -20.06
CA VAL A 248 -9.79 3.18 -20.22
C VAL A 248 -10.04 3.84 -18.87
N VAL A 249 -10.28 3.06 -17.80
CA VAL A 249 -10.42 3.57 -16.44
C VAL A 249 -9.16 4.32 -16.01
N LEU A 250 -7.97 3.74 -16.25
CA LEU A 250 -6.68 4.34 -15.93
C LEU A 250 -6.48 5.67 -16.64
N GLN A 251 -6.66 5.70 -17.96
CA GLN A 251 -6.43 6.91 -18.77
C GLN A 251 -7.37 8.04 -18.37
N ALA A 252 -8.63 7.73 -18.06
CA ALA A 252 -9.63 8.72 -17.68
C ALA A 252 -9.42 9.31 -16.29
N GLY A 253 -8.83 8.56 -15.35
CA GLY A 253 -8.69 8.96 -13.96
C GLY A 253 -7.25 8.97 -13.41
N GLY A 254 -6.29 8.40 -14.15
CA GLY A 254 -4.96 8.13 -13.63
C GLY A 254 -4.05 9.35 -13.41
N SER A 255 -4.31 10.46 -14.07
CA SER A 255 -3.57 11.71 -13.89
C SER A 255 -4.20 12.65 -12.86
N ILE A 256 -5.38 12.32 -12.34
CA ILE A 256 -6.11 13.13 -11.38
C ILE A 256 -5.77 12.64 -9.97
N LEU A 257 -5.28 13.54 -9.12
CA LEU A 257 -4.91 13.25 -7.72
C LEU A 257 -6.19 13.13 -6.86
N PRO A 258 -6.58 11.92 -6.46
CA PRO A 258 -7.80 11.72 -5.69
C PRO A 258 -7.48 11.46 -4.22
N LEU A 259 -7.25 12.49 -3.45
CA LEU A 259 -7.30 12.37 -1.99
C LEU A 259 -8.73 12.65 -1.53
N VAL A 260 -9.51 11.61 -1.36
CA VAL A 260 -10.84 11.72 -0.75
C VAL A 260 -10.69 11.90 0.76
N SER A 261 -11.49 12.78 1.35
CA SER A 261 -11.46 13.06 2.77
C SER A 261 -11.61 11.79 3.61
N LEU A 262 -10.66 11.56 4.50
CA LEU A 262 -10.71 10.48 5.50
C LEU A 262 -11.76 10.74 6.59
N ILE A 263 -12.27 11.97 6.67
CA ILE A 263 -13.13 12.41 7.79
C ILE A 263 -14.57 11.93 7.59
N SER A 264 -15.01 11.64 6.37
CA SER A 264 -16.41 11.24 6.10
C SER A 264 -16.60 9.74 5.90
N THR A 265 -15.54 8.94 5.88
CA THR A 265 -15.64 7.49 5.67
C THR A 265 -15.13 6.75 6.89
N ARG A 266 -16.04 6.04 7.57
CA ARG A 266 -15.65 4.93 8.43
C ARG A 266 -14.97 3.89 7.52
N VAL A 267 -13.64 3.85 7.51
CA VAL A 267 -12.84 2.73 7.05
C VAL A 267 -12.74 1.74 8.18
#